data_0443cf5e01a5bd445835ad9141d7b81e
#
_entry.id   0443cf5e01a5bd445835ad9141d7b81e
#
_cell.length_a   1.000
_cell.length_b   1.000
_cell.length_c   1.000
_cell.angle_alpha   90.00
_cell.angle_beta   90.00
_cell.angle_gamma   90.00
#
_symmetry.space_group_name_H-M   'P 1'
#
loop_
_entity.id
_entity.type
_entity.pdbx_description
1 polymer ?
#
loop_
_entity_poly.entity_id
_entity_poly.type
_entity_poly.pdbx_seq_one_letter_code
_entity_poly.pdbx_strand_id
1 'polypeptide(L)'
;MAGNEDIEPHHVSASVPAKVDISTVQEAAAATEAEHNMGFVKSFKLYRKACLWSIFISTCIIMDGFDTALLRSLFAYPAFQRQFGDLQPNGSYQLTAAWQSGLTNGVLCGSIIGLFMNGILADRFGYRKTLIGALIAITGFIFIIFFAKSLPQLLAGEILAGIPWGIFQTLTTTYASEVCPTHLRAYLTTYNNLCWVIGQFIASGVLRAMVSRTDDWGYRIPFALQWMWPVPLIIGIYLAPESPWWLVRHGKLDEAKHSLARLTSRNVEDADFSIDETISLMIHTDEMERELTSGTTYWDLFKGINARRTEIVCMVWMGQTLSGSNFMGYSTYFYQQAGLAVSNSFSMSLGQYGIGIVGTIMSWFLMTWFGRRTLFFTGQVCACIILFTIGCASFAGSSNTGAQWGIGSLLLIFTFVYDCSVGPICYSLVAELTSTRLRTKSVVLARNMYNVASIIANILTPRMLNPTAWGWGAKTGFFWAGTALCCATWTFFRLPEPKGRTYGELDTLFEQRVSARKFATTAVGRIDAGFESVSIRKDGGSTAEIEQVTTKS
;
A
#
# COMPACT_ATOMS: atom_id res chain seq x y z
N MET A 1 48.62 27.89 17.78
CA MET A 1 47.62 27.88 18.87
C MET A 1 46.25 28.03 18.24
N ALA A 2 45.59 26.93 18.00
CA ALA A 2 44.23 26.87 17.53
C ALA A 2 43.52 25.86 18.43
N GLY A 3 42.53 26.35 19.17
CA GLY A 3 41.81 25.55 20.18
C GLY A 3 40.93 24.49 19.53
N ASN A 4 41.02 23.29 20.03
CA ASN A 4 40.06 22.23 19.86
C ASN A 4 38.82 22.59 20.70
N GLU A 5 37.71 22.86 20.05
CA GLU A 5 36.38 22.81 20.71
C GLU A 5 35.90 21.36 20.67
N ASP A 6 35.96 20.72 21.81
CA ASP A 6 35.38 19.40 22.06
C ASP A 6 33.86 19.53 21.99
N ILE A 7 33.24 18.97 20.93
CA ILE A 7 31.80 18.82 20.82
C ILE A 7 31.39 17.62 21.68
N GLU A 8 30.94 17.90 22.90
CA GLU A 8 30.30 16.90 23.76
C GLU A 8 29.07 16.27 23.06
N PRO A 9 28.94 14.94 23.04
CA PRO A 9 27.75 14.29 22.56
C PRO A 9 26.60 14.56 23.53
N HIS A 10 25.58 15.31 23.07
CA HIS A 10 24.33 15.44 23.80
C HIS A 10 23.63 14.07 23.90
N HIS A 11 23.86 13.37 25.00
CA HIS A 11 23.03 12.26 25.41
C HIS A 11 21.65 12.79 25.78
N VAL A 12 20.67 12.61 24.90
CA VAL A 12 19.26 12.77 25.26
C VAL A 12 18.88 11.53 26.07
N SER A 13 19.02 11.60 27.36
CA SER A 13 18.43 10.65 28.28
C SER A 13 16.90 10.78 28.14
N ALA A 14 16.25 9.73 27.69
CA ALA A 14 14.79 9.64 27.72
C ALA A 14 14.36 9.63 29.19
N SER A 15 13.94 10.77 29.71
CA SER A 15 13.33 10.87 31.03
C SER A 15 11.98 10.16 30.98
N VAL A 16 11.80 9.13 31.79
CA VAL A 16 10.51 8.48 32.03
C VAL A 16 9.51 9.55 32.50
N PRO A 17 8.34 9.68 31.88
CA PRO A 17 7.38 10.69 32.29
C PRO A 17 6.94 10.47 33.74
N ALA A 18 6.86 11.55 34.50
CA ALA A 18 6.63 11.57 35.95
C ALA A 18 5.21 11.14 36.40
N LYS A 19 4.42 10.47 35.55
CA LYS A 19 3.03 10.05 35.82
C LYS A 19 2.66 8.64 35.37
N VAL A 20 3.59 7.83 34.86
CA VAL A 20 3.27 6.44 34.51
C VAL A 20 3.43 5.58 35.75
N ASP A 21 2.36 4.90 36.14
CA ASP A 21 2.38 3.98 37.27
C ASP A 21 3.33 2.82 36.98
N ILE A 22 4.20 2.47 37.91
CA ILE A 22 5.21 1.39 37.75
C ILE A 22 4.53 0.05 37.38
N SER A 23 3.31 -0.18 37.87
CA SER A 23 2.51 -1.35 37.52
C SER A 23 2.20 -1.41 36.01
N THR A 24 1.85 -0.29 35.40
CA THR A 24 1.51 -0.18 33.96
C THR A 24 2.74 -0.50 33.09
N VAL A 25 3.93 -0.08 33.49
CA VAL A 25 5.19 -0.36 32.78
C VAL A 25 5.53 -1.86 32.86
N GLN A 26 5.34 -2.49 34.02
CA GLN A 26 5.58 -3.91 34.19
C GLN A 26 4.59 -4.77 33.39
N GLU A 27 3.31 -4.42 33.39
CA GLU A 27 2.29 -5.07 32.58
C GLU A 27 2.55 -4.91 31.09
N ALA A 28 2.97 -3.73 30.63
CA ALA A 28 3.35 -3.47 29.25
C ALA A 28 4.58 -4.29 28.81
N ALA A 29 5.56 -4.44 29.70
CA ALA A 29 6.74 -5.28 29.43
C ALA A 29 6.36 -6.76 29.31
N ALA A 30 5.52 -7.27 30.22
CA ALA A 30 5.03 -8.65 30.17
C ALA A 30 4.22 -8.94 28.91
N ALA A 31 3.35 -8.01 28.48
CA ALA A 31 2.58 -8.13 27.25
C ALA A 31 3.48 -8.12 26.00
N THR A 32 4.53 -7.31 25.99
CA THR A 32 5.50 -7.26 24.88
C THR A 32 6.29 -8.57 24.77
N GLU A 33 6.72 -9.12 25.90
CA GLU A 33 7.44 -10.39 25.93
C GLU A 33 6.52 -11.55 25.51
N ALA A 34 5.27 -11.56 25.95
CA ALA A 34 4.26 -12.52 25.53
C ALA A 34 4.00 -12.44 24.01
N GLU A 35 3.89 -11.25 23.43
CA GLU A 35 3.74 -11.06 21.98
C GLU A 35 4.96 -11.56 21.20
N HIS A 36 6.16 -11.28 21.66
CA HIS A 36 7.41 -11.74 21.03
C HIS A 36 7.58 -13.26 21.05
N ASN A 37 7.19 -13.91 22.14
CA ASN A 37 7.28 -15.36 22.30
C ASN A 37 6.13 -16.10 21.60
N MET A 38 5.12 -15.38 21.13
CA MET A 38 3.96 -15.95 20.46
C MET A 38 4.31 -16.38 19.02
N GLY A 39 4.35 -17.68 18.75
CA GLY A 39 4.55 -18.20 17.39
C GLY A 39 3.40 -17.84 16.45
N PHE A 40 3.66 -17.81 15.13
CA PHE A 40 2.68 -17.47 14.08
C PHE A 40 1.33 -18.22 14.22
N VAL A 41 1.36 -19.53 14.46
CA VAL A 41 0.15 -20.37 14.60
C VAL A 41 -0.65 -20.00 15.85
N LYS A 42 0.02 -19.73 16.97
CA LYS A 42 -0.60 -19.32 18.23
C LYS A 42 -1.25 -17.95 18.07
N SER A 43 -0.53 -16.99 17.48
CA SER A 43 -1.04 -15.65 17.14
C SER A 43 -2.28 -15.71 16.25
N PHE A 44 -2.26 -16.55 15.21
CA PHE A 44 -3.42 -16.71 14.31
C PHE A 44 -4.64 -17.31 15.03
N LYS A 45 -4.45 -18.32 15.90
CA LYS A 45 -5.53 -18.91 16.68
C LYS A 45 -6.17 -17.89 17.64
N LEU A 46 -5.35 -17.12 18.36
CA LEU A 46 -5.80 -16.11 19.32
C LEU A 46 -6.53 -14.95 18.64
N TYR A 47 -5.96 -14.41 17.56
CA TYR A 47 -6.50 -13.24 16.84
C TYR A 47 -7.32 -13.62 15.59
N ARG A 48 -7.86 -14.85 15.54
CA ARG A 48 -8.63 -15.32 14.37
C ARG A 48 -9.77 -14.39 13.98
N LYS A 49 -10.50 -13.84 14.96
CA LYS A 49 -11.60 -12.90 14.71
C LYS A 49 -11.08 -11.56 14.18
N ALA A 50 -9.97 -11.06 14.71
CA ALA A 50 -9.32 -9.84 14.21
C ALA A 50 -8.88 -10.00 12.75
N CYS A 51 -8.29 -11.15 12.40
CA CYS A 51 -7.94 -11.46 11.01
C CYS A 51 -9.17 -11.47 10.10
N LEU A 52 -10.26 -12.11 10.51
CA LEU A 52 -11.50 -12.15 9.72
C LEU A 52 -12.10 -10.75 9.51
N TRP A 53 -12.14 -9.91 10.55
CA TRP A 53 -12.60 -8.53 10.42
C TRP A 53 -11.69 -7.69 9.54
N SER A 54 -10.38 -7.84 9.69
CA SER A 54 -9.40 -7.16 8.84
C SER A 54 -9.56 -7.55 7.38
N ILE A 55 -9.67 -8.85 7.09
CA ILE A 55 -9.93 -9.38 5.73
C ILE A 55 -11.23 -8.78 5.19
N PHE A 56 -12.32 -8.81 5.98
CA PHE A 56 -13.62 -8.29 5.55
C PHE A 56 -13.56 -6.79 5.23
N ILE A 57 -12.98 -5.98 6.10
CA ILE A 57 -12.85 -4.53 5.88
C ILE A 57 -11.97 -4.24 4.67
N SER A 58 -10.90 -5.00 4.46
CA SER A 58 -10.02 -4.85 3.30
C SER A 58 -10.72 -5.14 1.96
N THR A 59 -11.84 -5.86 1.96
CA THR A 59 -12.61 -6.07 0.72
C THR A 59 -13.19 -4.78 0.12
N CYS A 60 -13.24 -3.66 0.87
CA CYS A 60 -13.52 -2.34 0.31
C CYS A 60 -12.56 -1.97 -0.83
N ILE A 61 -11.32 -2.46 -0.79
CA ILE A 61 -10.31 -2.21 -1.83
C ILE A 61 -10.60 -2.99 -3.12
N ILE A 62 -11.41 -4.05 -3.06
CA ILE A 62 -11.86 -4.76 -4.27
C ILE A 62 -12.64 -3.82 -5.19
N MET A 63 -13.46 -2.93 -4.62
CA MET A 63 -14.20 -1.93 -5.40
C MET A 63 -13.26 -0.94 -6.11
N ASP A 64 -12.22 -0.46 -5.42
CA ASP A 64 -11.21 0.44 -6.00
C ASP A 64 -10.46 -0.24 -7.15
N GLY A 65 -10.01 -1.48 -6.94
CA GLY A 65 -9.39 -2.28 -7.99
C GLY A 65 -10.30 -2.54 -9.18
N PHE A 66 -11.59 -2.81 -8.93
CA PHE A 66 -12.59 -2.99 -9.96
C PHE A 66 -12.77 -1.73 -10.81
N ASP A 67 -12.99 -0.58 -10.17
CA ASP A 67 -13.22 0.70 -10.85
C ASP A 67 -12.02 1.13 -11.70
N THR A 68 -10.82 1.05 -11.13
CA THR A 68 -9.58 1.41 -11.83
C THR A 68 -9.35 0.57 -13.09
N ALA A 69 -9.60 -0.74 -13.05
CA ALA A 69 -9.44 -1.62 -14.20
C ALA A 69 -10.59 -1.44 -15.20
N LEU A 70 -11.81 -1.25 -14.69
CA LEU A 70 -13.00 -0.98 -15.50
C LEU A 70 -12.77 0.23 -16.39
N LEU A 71 -12.47 1.39 -15.80
CA LEU A 71 -12.31 2.65 -16.52
C LEU A 71 -11.24 2.55 -17.62
N ARG A 72 -10.05 2.00 -17.30
CA ARG A 72 -8.96 1.85 -18.27
C ARG A 72 -9.29 0.88 -19.40
N SER A 73 -10.01 -0.19 -19.09
CA SER A 73 -10.43 -1.19 -20.09
C SER A 73 -11.57 -0.68 -20.97
N LEU A 74 -12.42 0.22 -20.46
CA LEU A 74 -13.49 0.86 -21.26
C LEU A 74 -12.94 1.70 -22.40
N PHE A 75 -11.73 2.22 -22.32
CA PHE A 75 -11.06 2.91 -23.44
C PHE A 75 -10.87 2.00 -24.67
N ALA A 76 -10.86 0.70 -24.47
CA ALA A 76 -10.82 -0.32 -25.52
C ALA A 76 -12.20 -0.89 -25.89
N TYR A 77 -13.26 -0.50 -25.17
CA TYR A 77 -14.59 -1.11 -25.34
C TYR A 77 -15.40 -0.41 -26.45
N PRO A 78 -15.84 -1.14 -27.49
CA PRO A 78 -16.43 -0.53 -28.69
C PRO A 78 -17.70 0.31 -28.45
N ALA A 79 -18.58 -0.13 -27.54
CA ALA A 79 -19.80 0.65 -27.24
C ALA A 79 -19.47 1.96 -26.50
N PHE A 80 -18.48 1.95 -25.59
CA PHE A 80 -17.98 3.13 -24.89
C PHE A 80 -17.29 4.11 -25.86
N GLN A 81 -16.47 3.58 -26.76
CA GLN A 81 -15.81 4.40 -27.79
C GLN A 81 -16.82 5.06 -28.73
N ARG A 82 -17.90 4.37 -29.11
CA ARG A 82 -18.96 4.97 -29.93
C ARG A 82 -19.73 6.08 -29.24
N GLN A 83 -19.97 5.95 -27.93
CA GLN A 83 -20.71 6.95 -27.17
C GLN A 83 -19.88 8.20 -26.86
N PHE A 84 -18.61 8.03 -26.54
CA PHE A 84 -17.76 9.09 -26.00
C PHE A 84 -16.55 9.45 -26.86
N GLY A 85 -16.25 8.67 -27.89
CA GLY A 85 -15.08 8.88 -28.75
C GLY A 85 -15.41 9.68 -30.00
N ASP A 86 -14.36 10.24 -30.60
CA ASP A 86 -14.42 10.96 -31.87
C ASP A 86 -14.28 10.00 -33.04
N LEU A 87 -15.03 10.24 -34.12
CA LEU A 87 -14.96 9.46 -35.36
C LEU A 87 -13.61 9.72 -36.05
N GLN A 88 -12.87 8.66 -36.29
CA GLN A 88 -11.58 8.72 -36.98
C GLN A 88 -11.76 8.56 -38.51
N PRO A 89 -10.79 9.01 -39.33
CA PRO A 89 -10.85 8.88 -40.80
C PRO A 89 -10.97 7.44 -41.30
N ASN A 90 -10.56 6.45 -40.50
CA ASN A 90 -10.71 5.02 -40.80
C ASN A 90 -12.09 4.45 -40.43
N GLY A 91 -13.05 5.27 -40.01
CA GLY A 91 -14.40 4.85 -39.62
C GLY A 91 -14.50 4.26 -38.20
N SER A 92 -13.40 4.17 -37.44
CA SER A 92 -13.42 3.74 -36.04
C SER A 92 -13.65 4.94 -35.10
N TYR A 93 -14.18 4.65 -33.90
CA TYR A 93 -14.31 5.65 -32.83
C TYR A 93 -13.16 5.49 -31.84
N GLN A 94 -12.56 6.58 -31.44
CA GLN A 94 -11.51 6.57 -30.42
C GLN A 94 -11.64 7.73 -29.44
N LEU A 95 -11.43 7.45 -28.16
CA LEU A 95 -11.30 8.47 -27.14
C LEU A 95 -9.93 9.15 -27.24
N THR A 96 -9.87 10.47 -27.23
CA THR A 96 -8.59 11.19 -27.29
C THR A 96 -7.70 10.87 -26.09
N ALA A 97 -6.38 10.90 -26.27
CA ALA A 97 -5.43 10.68 -25.19
C ALA A 97 -5.60 11.69 -24.03
N ALA A 98 -6.06 12.92 -24.33
CA ALA A 98 -6.34 13.95 -23.33
C ALA A 98 -7.48 13.52 -22.40
N TRP A 99 -8.58 12.98 -22.93
CA TRP A 99 -9.70 12.50 -22.12
C TRP A 99 -9.38 11.22 -21.37
N GLN A 100 -8.63 10.28 -21.96
CA GLN A 100 -8.14 9.10 -21.26
C GLN A 100 -7.29 9.49 -20.05
N SER A 101 -6.36 10.43 -20.23
CA SER A 101 -5.55 10.97 -19.13
C SER A 101 -6.38 11.75 -18.11
N GLY A 102 -7.35 12.56 -18.58
CA GLY A 102 -8.23 13.34 -17.72
C GLY A 102 -9.05 12.47 -16.78
N LEU A 103 -9.72 11.44 -17.30
CA LEU A 103 -10.56 10.53 -16.53
C LEU A 103 -9.73 9.77 -15.48
N THR A 104 -8.63 9.16 -15.87
CA THR A 104 -7.76 8.40 -14.93
C THR A 104 -7.10 9.29 -13.88
N ASN A 105 -6.71 10.52 -14.23
CA ASN A 105 -6.16 11.47 -13.28
C ASN A 105 -7.23 12.11 -12.39
N GLY A 106 -8.47 12.21 -12.86
CA GLY A 106 -9.60 12.63 -12.06
C GLY A 106 -9.77 11.80 -10.80
N VAL A 107 -9.75 10.46 -10.96
CA VAL A 107 -9.78 9.51 -9.83
C VAL A 107 -8.63 9.76 -8.85
N LEU A 108 -7.40 9.94 -9.37
CA LEU A 108 -6.22 10.19 -8.52
C LEU A 108 -6.31 11.52 -7.77
N CYS A 109 -6.80 12.58 -8.40
CA CYS A 109 -7.02 13.87 -7.72
C CYS A 109 -8.04 13.72 -6.58
N GLY A 110 -9.14 13.02 -6.83
CA GLY A 110 -10.10 12.66 -5.79
C GLY A 110 -9.46 11.85 -4.66
N SER A 111 -8.65 10.85 -4.99
CA SER A 111 -7.96 10.00 -4.02
C SER A 111 -6.98 10.79 -3.15
N ILE A 112 -6.26 11.76 -3.70
CA ILE A 112 -5.38 12.64 -2.91
C ILE A 112 -6.20 13.43 -1.89
N ILE A 113 -7.34 13.99 -2.29
CA ILE A 113 -8.27 14.69 -1.38
C ILE A 113 -8.74 13.73 -0.29
N GLY A 114 -9.17 12.52 -0.67
CA GLY A 114 -9.62 11.47 0.24
C GLY A 114 -8.55 11.06 1.26
N LEU A 115 -7.28 10.94 0.85
CA LEU A 115 -6.14 10.64 1.71
C LEU A 115 -5.96 11.69 2.82
N PHE A 116 -6.04 12.98 2.47
CA PHE A 116 -5.95 14.06 3.47
C PHE A 116 -7.18 14.11 4.37
N MET A 117 -8.38 13.95 3.80
CA MET A 117 -9.62 13.92 4.59
C MET A 117 -9.65 12.74 5.56
N ASN A 118 -9.12 11.59 5.17
CA ASN A 118 -9.12 10.38 5.99
C ASN A 118 -8.45 10.60 7.35
N GLY A 119 -7.31 11.28 7.39
CA GLY A 119 -6.61 11.57 8.64
C GLY A 119 -7.51 12.31 9.64
N ILE A 120 -8.22 13.34 9.18
CA ILE A 120 -9.12 14.16 10.02
C ILE A 120 -10.38 13.38 10.40
N LEU A 121 -11.00 12.70 9.43
CA LEU A 121 -12.27 11.99 9.66
C LEU A 121 -12.09 10.76 10.54
N ALA A 122 -11.05 9.96 10.30
CA ALA A 122 -10.77 8.77 11.08
C ALA A 122 -10.39 9.11 12.53
N ASP A 123 -9.63 10.16 12.75
CA ASP A 123 -9.30 10.62 14.09
C ASP A 123 -10.56 11.11 14.83
N ARG A 124 -11.39 11.93 14.19
CA ARG A 124 -12.57 12.53 14.84
C ARG A 124 -13.72 11.56 15.05
N PHE A 125 -14.03 10.70 14.09
CA PHE A 125 -15.24 9.86 14.08
C PHE A 125 -14.98 8.38 14.32
N GLY A 126 -13.73 7.93 14.25
CA GLY A 126 -13.35 6.53 14.29
C GLY A 126 -13.40 5.85 12.91
N TYR A 127 -12.85 4.66 12.86
CA TYR A 127 -12.66 3.94 11.58
C TYR A 127 -13.98 3.44 11.00
N ARG A 128 -14.86 2.86 11.83
CA ARG A 128 -16.15 2.32 11.39
C ARG A 128 -17.05 3.38 10.77
N LYS A 129 -17.25 4.51 11.46
CA LYS A 129 -18.15 5.58 10.98
C LYS A 129 -17.60 6.23 9.73
N THR A 130 -16.29 6.42 9.64
CA THR A 130 -15.62 6.99 8.46
C THR A 130 -15.79 6.07 7.25
N LEU A 131 -15.60 4.75 7.41
CA LEU A 131 -15.82 3.77 6.34
C LEU A 131 -17.27 3.72 5.88
N ILE A 132 -18.22 3.71 6.81
CA ILE A 132 -19.67 3.71 6.47
C ILE A 132 -20.03 4.99 5.72
N GLY A 133 -19.56 6.14 6.17
CA GLY A 133 -19.76 7.43 5.48
C GLY A 133 -19.20 7.43 4.06
N ALA A 134 -17.99 6.90 3.88
CA ALA A 134 -17.36 6.75 2.58
C ALA A 134 -18.12 5.77 1.65
N LEU A 135 -18.64 4.66 2.19
CA LEU A 135 -19.47 3.70 1.43
C LEU A 135 -20.81 4.30 1.01
N ILE A 136 -21.45 5.11 1.85
CA ILE A 136 -22.67 5.83 1.48
C ILE A 136 -22.36 6.86 0.39
N ALA A 137 -21.26 7.61 0.52
CA ALA A 137 -20.85 8.59 -0.46
C ALA A 137 -20.57 7.96 -1.84
N ILE A 138 -19.80 6.86 -1.89
CA ILE A 138 -19.49 6.17 -3.15
C ILE A 138 -20.77 5.62 -3.80
N THR A 139 -21.71 5.11 -3.01
CA THR A 139 -23.00 4.66 -3.53
C THR A 139 -23.73 5.77 -4.29
N GLY A 140 -23.70 6.99 -3.76
CA GLY A 140 -24.26 8.17 -4.44
C GLY A 140 -23.45 8.59 -5.68
N PHE A 141 -22.13 8.54 -5.63
CA PHE A 141 -21.28 8.97 -6.75
C PHE A 141 -21.35 8.02 -7.94
N ILE A 142 -21.54 6.71 -7.70
CA ILE A 142 -21.79 5.73 -8.78
C ILE A 142 -23.02 6.11 -9.62
N PHE A 143 -24.09 6.74 -9.05
CA PHE A 143 -25.21 7.22 -9.84
C PHE A 143 -24.78 8.28 -10.86
N ILE A 144 -23.85 9.18 -10.52
CA ILE A 144 -23.35 10.21 -11.45
C ILE A 144 -22.62 9.54 -12.62
N ILE A 145 -21.79 8.55 -12.34
CA ILE A 145 -21.04 7.78 -13.34
C ILE A 145 -21.99 6.98 -14.23
N PHE A 146 -22.94 6.27 -13.63
CA PHE A 146 -23.91 5.42 -14.35
C PHE A 146 -24.79 6.20 -15.31
N PHE A 147 -25.27 7.39 -14.91
CA PHE A 147 -26.13 8.24 -15.74
C PHE A 147 -25.34 9.25 -16.58
N ALA A 148 -24.00 9.17 -16.62
CA ALA A 148 -23.19 10.08 -17.41
C ALA A 148 -23.54 9.98 -18.90
N LYS A 149 -23.79 11.14 -19.50
CA LYS A 149 -24.06 11.32 -20.94
C LYS A 149 -22.95 12.04 -21.66
N SER A 150 -22.01 12.63 -20.92
CA SER A 150 -20.89 13.39 -21.45
C SER A 150 -19.62 13.11 -20.67
N LEU A 151 -18.45 13.27 -21.30
CA LEU A 151 -17.14 13.10 -20.67
C LEU A 151 -16.91 14.01 -19.45
N PRO A 152 -17.30 15.31 -19.47
CA PRO A 152 -17.18 16.15 -18.28
C PRO A 152 -18.01 15.64 -17.09
N GLN A 153 -19.21 15.10 -17.33
CA GLN A 153 -20.03 14.51 -16.27
C GLN A 153 -19.40 13.24 -15.72
N LEU A 154 -18.85 12.38 -16.58
CA LEU A 154 -18.11 11.19 -16.17
C LEU A 154 -16.88 11.57 -15.35
N LEU A 155 -16.11 12.57 -15.80
CA LEU A 155 -14.95 13.09 -15.07
C LEU A 155 -15.32 13.61 -13.67
N ALA A 156 -16.41 14.36 -13.56
CA ALA A 156 -16.88 14.82 -12.25
C ALA A 156 -17.26 13.66 -11.33
N GLY A 157 -17.91 12.62 -11.87
CA GLY A 157 -18.21 11.39 -11.14
C GLY A 157 -16.97 10.67 -10.65
N GLU A 158 -15.95 10.52 -11.51
CA GLU A 158 -14.69 9.88 -11.19
C GLU A 158 -13.87 10.65 -10.14
N ILE A 159 -13.84 11.99 -10.20
CA ILE A 159 -13.20 12.82 -9.16
C ILE A 159 -13.87 12.59 -7.80
N LEU A 160 -15.21 12.61 -7.78
CA LEU A 160 -15.96 12.40 -6.54
C LEU A 160 -15.81 10.97 -6.01
N ALA A 161 -15.82 9.96 -6.87
CA ALA A 161 -15.59 8.57 -6.51
C ALA A 161 -14.15 8.34 -5.98
N GLY A 162 -13.19 9.09 -6.49
CA GLY A 162 -11.81 9.07 -6.01
C GLY A 162 -11.68 9.36 -4.51
N ILE A 163 -12.53 10.23 -3.94
CA ILE A 163 -12.46 10.59 -2.50
C ILE A 163 -12.65 9.38 -1.58
N PRO A 164 -13.73 8.58 -1.69
CA PRO A 164 -13.86 7.33 -0.96
C PRO A 164 -12.72 6.34 -1.21
N TRP A 165 -12.21 6.23 -2.46
CA TRP A 165 -11.09 5.34 -2.75
C TRP A 165 -9.84 5.71 -1.94
N GLY A 166 -9.52 6.99 -1.82
CA GLY A 166 -8.41 7.47 -0.97
C GLY A 166 -8.60 7.09 0.50
N ILE A 167 -9.83 7.18 1.01
CA ILE A 167 -10.18 6.78 2.38
C ILE A 167 -9.98 5.26 2.55
N PHE A 168 -10.50 4.43 1.64
CA PHE A 168 -10.39 2.97 1.76
C PHE A 168 -8.94 2.50 1.71
N GLN A 169 -8.13 3.01 0.80
CA GLN A 169 -6.71 2.63 0.66
C GLN A 169 -5.90 2.83 1.95
N THR A 170 -6.20 3.87 2.71
CA THR A 170 -5.46 4.19 3.93
C THR A 170 -6.07 3.50 5.14
N LEU A 171 -7.38 3.61 5.31
CA LEU A 171 -8.05 3.22 6.54
C LEU A 171 -8.10 1.71 6.72
N THR A 172 -8.26 0.93 5.62
CA THR A 172 -8.21 -0.53 5.69
C THR A 172 -6.84 -1.04 6.13
N THR A 173 -5.77 -0.43 5.58
CA THR A 173 -4.39 -0.77 5.95
C THR A 173 -4.09 -0.42 7.41
N THR A 174 -4.55 0.76 7.86
CA THR A 174 -4.37 1.19 9.25
C THR A 174 -5.15 0.29 10.21
N TYR A 175 -6.42 -0.01 9.90
CA TYR A 175 -7.22 -0.94 10.72
C TYR A 175 -6.55 -2.31 10.83
N ALA A 176 -6.08 -2.88 9.72
CA ALA A 176 -5.37 -4.15 9.72
C ALA A 176 -4.11 -4.13 10.61
N SER A 177 -3.38 -3.02 10.61
CA SER A 177 -2.16 -2.86 11.41
C SER A 177 -2.43 -2.66 12.91
N GLU A 178 -3.59 -2.13 13.28
CA GLU A 178 -3.95 -1.86 14.68
C GLU A 178 -4.65 -3.04 15.37
N VAL A 179 -5.46 -3.82 14.63
CA VAL A 179 -6.22 -4.92 15.25
C VAL A 179 -5.45 -6.24 15.30
N CYS A 180 -4.35 -6.36 14.54
CA CYS A 180 -3.59 -7.60 14.42
C CYS A 180 -2.19 -7.50 15.01
N PRO A 181 -1.69 -8.58 15.66
CA PRO A 181 -0.34 -8.62 16.22
C PRO A 181 0.72 -8.51 15.14
N THR A 182 1.93 -8.13 15.56
CA THR A 182 3.07 -7.84 14.66
C THR A 182 3.38 -8.96 13.67
N HIS A 183 3.29 -10.22 14.11
CA HIS A 183 3.57 -11.39 13.26
C HIS A 183 2.59 -11.57 12.09
N LEU A 184 1.34 -11.13 12.22
CA LEU A 184 0.29 -11.25 11.19
C LEU A 184 0.14 -10.00 10.34
N ARG A 185 0.62 -8.86 10.84
CA ARG A 185 0.47 -7.54 10.21
C ARG A 185 0.99 -7.48 8.77
N ALA A 186 2.17 -8.05 8.51
CA ALA A 186 2.76 -8.04 7.17
C ALA A 186 1.87 -8.74 6.14
N TYR A 187 1.26 -9.87 6.48
CA TYR A 187 0.38 -10.62 5.59
C TYR A 187 -0.95 -9.89 5.34
N LEU A 188 -1.53 -9.29 6.37
CA LEU A 188 -2.81 -8.59 6.25
C LEU A 188 -2.69 -7.24 5.56
N THR A 189 -1.58 -6.55 5.71
CA THR A 189 -1.33 -5.31 4.95
C THR A 189 -1.05 -5.59 3.47
N THR A 190 -0.35 -6.68 3.14
CA THR A 190 -0.15 -7.10 1.75
C THR A 190 -1.41 -7.73 1.14
N TYR A 191 -2.35 -8.24 1.96
CA TYR A 191 -3.67 -8.69 1.50
C TYR A 191 -4.46 -7.57 0.81
N ASN A 192 -4.24 -6.31 1.16
CA ASN A 192 -4.83 -5.17 0.46
C ASN A 192 -4.44 -5.13 -1.02
N ASN A 193 -3.19 -5.47 -1.36
CA ASN A 193 -2.77 -5.59 -2.76
C ASN A 193 -3.51 -6.74 -3.46
N LEU A 194 -3.71 -7.87 -2.79
CA LEU A 194 -4.48 -8.99 -3.33
C LEU A 194 -5.94 -8.58 -3.61
N CYS A 195 -6.59 -7.85 -2.69
CA CYS A 195 -7.94 -7.33 -2.88
C CYS A 195 -8.02 -6.45 -4.14
N TRP A 196 -7.01 -5.60 -4.35
CA TRP A 196 -6.96 -4.72 -5.52
C TRP A 196 -6.86 -5.52 -6.82
N VAL A 197 -6.00 -6.53 -6.87
CA VAL A 197 -5.86 -7.43 -8.05
C VAL A 197 -7.13 -8.27 -8.26
N ILE A 198 -7.80 -8.74 -7.20
CA ILE A 198 -9.09 -9.45 -7.30
C ILE A 198 -10.15 -8.53 -7.94
N GLY A 199 -10.20 -7.26 -7.54
CA GLY A 199 -11.11 -6.27 -8.15
C GLY A 199 -10.87 -6.13 -9.65
N GLN A 200 -9.61 -6.01 -10.05
CA GLN A 200 -9.21 -5.93 -11.46
C GLN A 200 -9.58 -7.19 -12.26
N PHE A 201 -9.40 -8.36 -11.64
CA PHE A 201 -9.80 -9.64 -12.24
C PHE A 201 -11.31 -9.70 -12.48
N ILE A 202 -12.12 -9.31 -11.49
CA ILE A 202 -13.59 -9.29 -11.61
C ILE A 202 -14.00 -8.30 -12.71
N ALA A 203 -13.44 -7.09 -12.76
CA ALA A 203 -13.73 -6.10 -13.78
C ALA A 203 -13.44 -6.63 -15.19
N SER A 204 -12.29 -7.27 -15.37
CA SER A 204 -11.90 -7.86 -16.66
C SER A 204 -12.82 -9.01 -17.06
N GLY A 205 -13.27 -9.83 -16.12
CA GLY A 205 -14.24 -10.90 -16.33
C GLY A 205 -15.60 -10.37 -16.78
N VAL A 206 -16.10 -9.33 -16.12
CA VAL A 206 -17.36 -8.66 -16.47
C VAL A 206 -17.28 -8.06 -17.87
N LEU A 207 -16.23 -7.31 -18.16
CA LEU A 207 -16.04 -6.71 -19.50
C LEU A 207 -15.89 -7.78 -20.58
N ARG A 208 -15.18 -8.88 -20.30
CA ARG A 208 -15.07 -10.00 -21.25
C ARG A 208 -16.44 -10.63 -21.53
N ALA A 209 -17.29 -10.76 -20.52
CA ALA A 209 -18.65 -11.28 -20.69
C ALA A 209 -19.56 -10.32 -21.48
N MET A 210 -19.31 -9.01 -21.35
CA MET A 210 -20.11 -7.97 -22.02
C MET A 210 -19.58 -7.57 -23.40
N VAL A 211 -18.42 -8.03 -23.84
CA VAL A 211 -17.73 -7.56 -25.07
C VAL A 211 -18.53 -7.73 -26.35
N SER A 212 -19.45 -8.67 -26.40
CA SER A 212 -20.35 -8.91 -27.55
C SER A 212 -21.54 -7.92 -27.60
N ARG A 213 -21.81 -7.18 -26.51
CA ARG A 213 -22.89 -6.19 -26.49
C ARG A 213 -22.46 -4.91 -27.16
N THR A 214 -23.31 -4.43 -28.04
CA THR A 214 -23.05 -3.20 -28.82
C THR A 214 -23.92 -2.02 -28.37
N ASP A 215 -24.85 -2.26 -27.43
CA ASP A 215 -25.74 -1.26 -26.84
C ASP A 215 -25.06 -0.54 -25.67
N ASP A 216 -25.67 0.57 -25.20
CA ASP A 216 -25.18 1.35 -24.06
C ASP A 216 -25.11 0.55 -22.76
N TRP A 217 -25.91 -0.49 -22.62
CA TRP A 217 -25.90 -1.37 -21.46
C TRP A 217 -24.58 -2.13 -21.33
N GLY A 218 -23.82 -2.31 -22.43
CA GLY A 218 -22.52 -2.96 -22.41
C GLY A 218 -21.50 -2.29 -21.49
N TYR A 219 -21.50 -0.96 -21.35
CA TYR A 219 -20.63 -0.24 -20.42
C TYR A 219 -21.35 0.21 -19.14
N ARG A 220 -22.70 0.38 -19.16
CA ARG A 220 -23.46 0.79 -17.97
C ARG A 220 -23.59 -0.34 -16.95
N ILE A 221 -23.81 -1.59 -17.37
CA ILE A 221 -23.90 -2.73 -16.45
C ILE A 221 -22.63 -2.89 -15.62
N PRO A 222 -21.40 -2.83 -16.17
CA PRO A 222 -20.18 -2.85 -15.36
C PRO A 222 -20.12 -1.76 -14.30
N PHE A 223 -20.56 -0.52 -14.58
CA PHE A 223 -20.66 0.53 -13.56
C PHE A 223 -21.73 0.21 -12.51
N ALA A 224 -22.91 -0.30 -12.91
CA ALA A 224 -23.99 -0.67 -11.99
C ALA A 224 -23.60 -1.80 -11.04
N LEU A 225 -22.74 -2.73 -11.46
CA LEU A 225 -22.26 -3.82 -10.61
C LEU A 225 -21.50 -3.31 -9.39
N GLN A 226 -20.94 -2.11 -9.42
CA GLN A 226 -20.29 -1.53 -8.25
C GLN A 226 -21.24 -1.35 -7.05
N TRP A 227 -22.55 -1.22 -7.26
CA TRP A 227 -23.54 -1.16 -6.17
C TRP A 227 -23.68 -2.46 -5.38
N MET A 228 -23.15 -3.57 -5.89
CA MET A 228 -23.21 -4.87 -5.19
C MET A 228 -22.43 -4.87 -3.87
N TRP A 229 -21.33 -4.13 -3.79
CA TRP A 229 -20.43 -4.17 -2.63
C TRP A 229 -20.87 -3.28 -1.46
N PRO A 230 -21.33 -2.02 -1.62
CA PRO A 230 -21.61 -1.12 -0.50
C PRO A 230 -22.59 -1.69 0.51
N VAL A 231 -23.66 -2.33 0.07
CA VAL A 231 -24.71 -2.82 0.98
C VAL A 231 -24.20 -3.87 1.97
N PRO A 232 -23.61 -5.00 1.54
CA PRO A 232 -23.07 -5.99 2.46
C PRO A 232 -21.90 -5.43 3.29
N LEU A 233 -21.10 -4.52 2.73
CA LEU A 233 -19.98 -3.90 3.44
C LEU A 233 -20.47 -2.97 4.55
N ILE A 234 -21.47 -2.14 4.32
CA ILE A 234 -22.05 -1.26 5.35
C ILE A 234 -22.60 -2.10 6.50
N ILE A 235 -23.36 -3.17 6.22
CA ILE A 235 -23.91 -4.06 7.24
C ILE A 235 -22.79 -4.71 8.05
N GLY A 236 -21.80 -5.28 7.39
CA GLY A 236 -20.69 -5.96 8.06
C GLY A 236 -19.81 -4.99 8.87
N ILE A 237 -19.49 -3.82 8.33
CA ILE A 237 -18.68 -2.81 9.04
C ILE A 237 -19.45 -2.22 10.23
N TYR A 238 -20.77 -2.09 10.12
CA TYR A 238 -21.60 -1.70 11.27
C TYR A 238 -21.48 -2.71 12.43
N LEU A 239 -21.34 -3.99 12.14
CA LEU A 239 -21.16 -5.04 13.14
C LEU A 239 -19.70 -5.19 13.58
N ALA A 240 -18.73 -4.67 12.84
CA ALA A 240 -17.31 -4.79 13.16
C ALA A 240 -16.95 -4.07 14.48
N PRO A 241 -16.00 -4.57 15.27
CA PRO A 241 -15.47 -3.84 16.41
C PRO A 241 -14.65 -2.61 15.95
N GLU A 242 -14.67 -1.52 16.72
CA GLU A 242 -13.79 -0.37 16.48
C GLU A 242 -12.34 -0.72 16.85
N SER A 243 -11.37 0.02 16.33
CA SER A 243 -9.97 -0.18 16.71
C SER A 243 -9.76 0.05 18.22
N PRO A 244 -9.17 -0.92 18.94
CA PRO A 244 -8.81 -0.71 20.35
C PRO A 244 -7.83 0.45 20.54
N TRP A 245 -6.87 0.63 19.62
CA TRP A 245 -5.91 1.73 19.64
C TRP A 245 -6.58 3.10 19.51
N TRP A 246 -7.57 3.22 18.61
CA TRP A 246 -8.34 4.46 18.47
C TRP A 246 -9.13 4.77 19.75
N LEU A 247 -9.74 3.76 20.37
CA LEU A 247 -10.50 3.92 21.60
C LEU A 247 -9.60 4.34 22.78
N VAL A 248 -8.40 3.75 22.90
CA VAL A 248 -7.39 4.14 23.91
C VAL A 248 -6.97 5.59 23.71
N ARG A 249 -6.65 6.01 22.48
CA ARG A 249 -6.28 7.40 22.15
C ARG A 249 -7.35 8.42 22.56
N HIS A 250 -8.62 8.01 22.59
CA HIS A 250 -9.76 8.84 22.98
C HIS A 250 -10.20 8.65 24.44
N GLY A 251 -9.43 7.92 25.25
CA GLY A 251 -9.70 7.70 26.67
C GLY A 251 -10.89 6.78 26.98
N LYS A 252 -11.40 6.04 25.99
CA LYS A 252 -12.55 5.12 26.10
C LYS A 252 -12.11 3.71 26.45
N LEU A 253 -11.50 3.53 27.64
CA LEU A 253 -10.85 2.29 28.02
C LEU A 253 -11.79 1.10 28.11
N ASP A 254 -13.00 1.26 28.62
CA ASP A 254 -13.99 0.18 28.73
C ASP A 254 -14.46 -0.31 27.35
N GLU A 255 -14.69 0.63 26.43
CA GLU A 255 -15.01 0.28 25.04
C GLU A 255 -13.81 -0.42 24.35
N ALA A 256 -12.57 -0.03 24.66
CA ALA A 256 -11.35 -0.64 24.14
C ALA A 256 -11.20 -2.09 24.62
N LYS A 257 -11.43 -2.37 25.92
CA LYS A 257 -11.45 -3.72 26.48
C LYS A 257 -12.52 -4.58 25.81
N HIS A 258 -13.72 -4.04 25.65
CA HIS A 258 -14.81 -4.75 24.97
C HIS A 258 -14.49 -5.04 23.50
N SER A 259 -13.90 -4.08 22.79
CA SER A 259 -13.47 -4.26 21.40
C SER A 259 -12.39 -5.34 21.29
N LEU A 260 -11.36 -5.30 22.14
CA LEU A 260 -10.29 -6.29 22.16
C LEU A 260 -10.83 -7.71 22.46
N ALA A 261 -11.77 -7.84 23.41
CA ALA A 261 -12.44 -9.10 23.71
C ALA A 261 -13.24 -9.67 22.52
N ARG A 262 -13.79 -8.80 21.66
CA ARG A 262 -14.47 -9.21 20.42
C ARG A 262 -13.50 -9.62 19.31
N LEU A 263 -12.30 -9.08 19.31
CA LEU A 263 -11.25 -9.37 18.32
C LEU A 263 -10.47 -10.65 18.65
N THR A 264 -10.40 -11.03 19.92
CA THR A 264 -9.70 -12.22 20.39
C THR A 264 -10.63 -13.42 20.55
N SER A 265 -10.07 -14.64 20.50
CA SER A 265 -10.81 -15.88 20.69
C SER A 265 -10.67 -16.37 22.13
N ARG A 266 -11.79 -16.45 22.87
CA ARG A 266 -11.84 -16.87 24.29
C ARG A 266 -11.47 -18.34 24.55
N ASN A 267 -11.38 -19.18 23.53
CA ASN A 267 -11.16 -20.63 23.66
C ASN A 267 -9.69 -21.04 23.67
N VAL A 268 -8.76 -20.09 23.74
CA VAL A 268 -7.35 -20.41 23.94
C VAL A 268 -7.13 -20.31 25.43
N GLU A 269 -7.01 -21.45 26.11
CA GLU A 269 -6.55 -21.61 27.49
C GLU A 269 -5.05 -21.23 27.58
N ASP A 270 -4.68 -20.09 27.07
CA ASP A 270 -3.33 -19.55 27.19
C ASP A 270 -3.32 -18.65 28.42
N ALA A 271 -2.72 -19.15 29.48
CA ALA A 271 -2.50 -18.43 30.74
C ALA A 271 -1.70 -17.12 30.55
N ASP A 272 -1.13 -16.91 29.38
CA ASP A 272 -0.21 -15.80 29.08
C ASP A 272 -0.87 -14.61 28.37
N PHE A 273 -2.18 -14.62 28.07
CA PHE A 273 -2.85 -13.48 27.43
C PHE A 273 -3.85 -12.80 28.35
N SER A 274 -3.55 -11.56 28.73
CA SER A 274 -4.41 -10.69 29.52
C SER A 274 -4.88 -9.49 28.68
N ILE A 275 -6.19 -9.23 28.69
CA ILE A 275 -6.77 -8.06 28.04
C ILE A 275 -6.28 -6.78 28.70
N ASP A 276 -6.20 -6.78 30.04
CA ASP A 276 -5.79 -5.61 30.82
C ASP A 276 -4.32 -5.27 30.56
N GLU A 277 -3.43 -6.27 30.53
CA GLU A 277 -2.02 -6.06 30.18
C GLU A 277 -1.85 -5.52 28.76
N THR A 278 -2.63 -6.03 27.79
CA THR A 278 -2.59 -5.54 26.42
C THR A 278 -3.09 -4.10 26.31
N ILE A 279 -4.11 -3.71 27.05
CA ILE A 279 -4.60 -2.31 27.10
C ILE A 279 -3.55 -1.42 27.78
N SER A 280 -2.91 -1.87 28.86
CA SER A 280 -1.82 -1.15 29.52
C SER A 280 -0.64 -0.93 28.58
N LEU A 281 -0.28 -1.93 27.76
CA LEU A 281 0.73 -1.79 26.70
C LEU A 281 0.32 -0.73 25.67
N MET A 282 -0.95 -0.74 25.24
CA MET A 282 -1.45 0.26 24.28
C MET A 282 -1.41 1.68 24.84
N ILE A 283 -1.77 1.88 26.11
CA ILE A 283 -1.70 3.19 26.78
C ILE A 283 -0.26 3.67 26.84
N HIS A 284 0.64 2.83 27.34
CA HIS A 284 2.06 3.18 27.45
C HIS A 284 2.69 3.51 26.08
N THR A 285 2.35 2.74 25.07
CA THR A 285 2.85 2.97 23.69
C THR A 285 2.30 4.28 23.12
N ASP A 286 1.00 4.58 23.33
CA ASP A 286 0.38 5.84 22.87
C ASP A 286 1.03 7.06 23.54
N GLU A 287 1.30 6.98 24.84
CA GLU A 287 1.97 8.05 25.58
C GLU A 287 3.40 8.26 25.06
N MET A 288 4.16 7.19 24.87
CA MET A 288 5.49 7.27 24.25
C MET A 288 5.46 7.85 22.83
N GLU A 289 4.51 7.39 21.98
CA GLU A 289 4.37 7.90 20.62
C GLU A 289 3.99 9.40 20.63
N ARG A 290 3.12 9.84 21.52
CA ARG A 290 2.77 11.26 21.69
C ARG A 290 3.97 12.10 22.07
N GLU A 291 4.77 11.65 23.03
CA GLU A 291 5.99 12.36 23.43
C GLU A 291 7.01 12.44 22.31
N LEU A 292 7.29 11.33 21.64
CA LEU A 292 8.20 11.26 20.49
C LEU A 292 7.73 12.08 19.30
N THR A 293 6.40 12.15 19.08
CA THR A 293 5.81 12.84 17.92
C THR A 293 5.53 14.31 18.22
N SER A 294 5.45 14.70 19.52
CA SER A 294 5.20 16.07 19.92
C SER A 294 6.24 17.02 19.31
N GLY A 295 5.77 18.14 18.75
CA GLY A 295 6.65 19.14 18.12
C GLY A 295 7.23 18.73 16.76
N THR A 296 6.92 17.54 16.21
CA THR A 296 7.40 17.17 14.88
C THR A 296 6.57 17.85 13.78
N THR A 297 7.24 18.30 12.73
CA THR A 297 6.64 18.91 11.54
C THR A 297 6.92 18.07 10.30
N TYR A 298 6.20 18.33 9.19
CA TYR A 298 6.54 17.72 7.89
C TYR A 298 7.93 18.10 7.40
N TRP A 299 8.47 19.27 7.82
CA TRP A 299 9.82 19.70 7.46
C TRP A 299 10.92 18.84 8.09
N ASP A 300 10.63 18.16 9.21
CA ASP A 300 11.61 17.26 9.86
C ASP A 300 11.88 15.99 9.04
N LEU A 301 10.99 15.66 8.09
CA LEU A 301 11.21 14.60 7.10
C LEU A 301 12.39 14.90 6.17
N PHE A 302 12.70 16.17 5.95
CA PHE A 302 13.75 16.61 5.03
C PHE A 302 15.06 16.99 5.73
N LYS A 303 15.13 16.82 7.07
CA LYS A 303 16.30 17.16 7.87
C LYS A 303 17.16 15.94 8.17
N GLY A 304 18.50 16.10 8.07
CA GLY A 304 19.49 15.13 8.54
C GLY A 304 19.27 13.71 8.02
N ILE A 305 19.22 12.75 8.91
CA ILE A 305 19.08 11.31 8.62
C ILE A 305 17.68 10.98 8.06
N ASN A 306 16.65 11.72 8.52
CA ASN A 306 15.29 11.51 8.06
C ASN A 306 15.13 11.82 6.57
N ALA A 307 15.88 12.76 6.01
CA ALA A 307 15.86 13.05 4.57
C ALA A 307 16.22 11.82 3.72
N ARG A 308 17.25 11.06 4.13
CA ARG A 308 17.64 9.81 3.45
C ARG A 308 16.54 8.75 3.55
N ARG A 309 15.89 8.61 4.70
CA ARG A 309 14.78 7.67 4.88
C ARG A 309 13.57 8.06 4.06
N THR A 310 13.23 9.34 4.08
CA THR A 310 12.12 9.89 3.27
C THR A 310 12.37 9.68 1.78
N GLU A 311 13.60 9.96 1.30
CA GLU A 311 14.00 9.63 -0.08
C GLU A 311 13.74 8.16 -0.40
N ILE A 312 14.18 7.24 0.46
CA ILE A 312 14.06 5.80 0.23
C ILE A 312 12.59 5.38 0.12
N VAL A 313 11.73 5.76 1.07
CA VAL A 313 10.33 5.35 1.05
C VAL A 313 9.53 5.99 -0.09
N CYS A 314 9.84 7.24 -0.44
CA CYS A 314 9.25 7.91 -1.60
C CYS A 314 9.64 7.22 -2.91
N MET A 315 10.92 6.90 -3.08
CA MET A 315 11.43 6.23 -4.28
C MET A 315 10.94 4.78 -4.40
N VAL A 316 10.76 4.07 -3.30
CA VAL A 316 10.16 2.72 -3.30
C VAL A 316 8.72 2.78 -3.81
N TRP A 317 7.90 3.73 -3.35
CA TRP A 317 6.53 3.92 -3.84
C TRP A 317 6.49 4.40 -5.31
N MET A 318 7.30 5.38 -5.68
CA MET A 318 7.40 5.84 -7.07
C MET A 318 7.90 4.73 -7.99
N GLY A 319 8.81 3.88 -7.49
CA GLY A 319 9.37 2.74 -8.20
C GLY A 319 8.32 1.73 -8.68
N GLN A 320 7.19 1.59 -7.99
CA GLN A 320 6.06 0.79 -8.49
C GLN A 320 5.56 1.31 -9.85
N THR A 321 5.27 2.60 -9.90
CA THR A 321 4.76 3.25 -11.13
C THR A 321 5.82 3.27 -12.22
N LEU A 322 7.04 3.68 -11.89
CA LEU A 322 8.14 3.83 -12.84
C LEU A 322 8.69 2.50 -13.36
N SER A 323 8.41 1.39 -12.68
CA SER A 323 8.73 0.04 -13.19
C SER A 323 7.72 -0.49 -14.22
N GLY A 324 6.74 0.31 -14.65
CA GLY A 324 5.82 -0.03 -15.72
C GLY A 324 4.43 -0.51 -15.28
N SER A 325 4.03 -0.35 -14.00
CA SER A 325 2.71 -0.79 -13.53
C SER A 325 1.57 -0.06 -14.25
N ASN A 326 1.75 1.21 -14.60
CA ASN A 326 0.75 1.94 -15.37
C ASN A 326 0.59 1.40 -16.80
N PHE A 327 1.67 0.98 -17.44
CA PHE A 327 1.60 0.31 -18.76
C PHE A 327 0.80 -0.99 -18.65
N MET A 328 1.06 -1.79 -17.61
CA MET A 328 0.27 -2.97 -17.28
C MET A 328 -1.22 -2.64 -17.07
N GLY A 329 -1.53 -1.54 -16.39
CA GLY A 329 -2.91 -1.10 -16.15
C GLY A 329 -3.70 -0.73 -17.41
N TYR A 330 -3.04 -0.35 -18.49
CA TYR A 330 -3.64 -0.09 -19.80
C TYR A 330 -3.58 -1.31 -20.74
N SER A 331 -3.40 -2.51 -20.22
CA SER A 331 -3.14 -3.73 -21.00
C SER A 331 -4.20 -4.02 -22.06
N THR A 332 -5.49 -3.93 -21.74
CA THR A 332 -6.57 -4.19 -22.70
C THR A 332 -6.46 -3.25 -23.91
N TYR A 333 -6.26 -1.96 -23.65
CA TYR A 333 -6.07 -0.97 -24.71
C TYR A 333 -4.77 -1.22 -25.48
N PHE A 334 -3.70 -1.56 -24.78
CA PHE A 334 -2.43 -1.90 -25.38
C PHE A 334 -2.52 -3.12 -26.31
N TYR A 335 -3.20 -4.19 -25.90
CA TYR A 335 -3.37 -5.38 -26.74
C TYR A 335 -4.09 -5.07 -28.05
N GLN A 336 -5.11 -4.20 -28.01
CA GLN A 336 -5.77 -3.73 -29.23
C GLN A 336 -4.82 -2.91 -30.12
N GLN A 337 -4.04 -2.01 -29.55
CA GLN A 337 -3.09 -1.19 -30.30
C GLN A 337 -1.90 -2.04 -30.84
N ALA A 338 -1.60 -3.17 -30.22
CA ALA A 338 -0.64 -4.16 -30.72
C ALA A 338 -1.21 -5.02 -31.86
N GLY A 339 -2.53 -4.90 -32.18
CA GLY A 339 -3.19 -5.57 -33.29
C GLY A 339 -4.00 -6.82 -32.92
N LEU A 340 -4.17 -7.13 -31.62
CA LEU A 340 -5.04 -8.22 -31.19
C LEU A 340 -6.52 -7.86 -31.37
N ALA A 341 -7.33 -8.85 -31.77
CA ALA A 341 -8.78 -8.68 -31.85
C ALA A 341 -9.37 -8.30 -30.49
N VAL A 342 -10.44 -7.49 -30.50
CA VAL A 342 -11.08 -6.96 -29.28
C VAL A 342 -11.37 -8.07 -28.26
N SER A 343 -12.03 -9.16 -28.69
CA SER A 343 -12.34 -10.31 -27.81
C SER A 343 -11.10 -10.95 -27.18
N ASN A 344 -10.01 -11.09 -27.94
CA ASN A 344 -8.76 -11.66 -27.45
C ASN A 344 -8.07 -10.71 -26.46
N SER A 345 -8.13 -9.39 -26.69
CA SER A 345 -7.57 -8.38 -25.80
C SER A 345 -8.19 -8.43 -24.41
N PHE A 346 -9.53 -8.57 -24.33
CA PHE A 346 -10.21 -8.74 -23.04
C PHE A 346 -9.92 -10.10 -22.40
N SER A 347 -9.77 -11.18 -23.19
CA SER A 347 -9.39 -12.49 -22.65
C SER A 347 -7.96 -12.50 -22.10
N MET A 348 -7.03 -11.83 -22.78
CA MET A 348 -5.65 -11.66 -22.30
C MET A 348 -5.60 -10.85 -21.01
N SER A 349 -6.39 -9.78 -20.88
CA SER A 349 -6.47 -8.99 -19.65
C SER A 349 -7.05 -9.79 -18.49
N LEU A 350 -8.06 -10.63 -18.74
CA LEU A 350 -8.59 -11.53 -17.71
C LEU A 350 -7.51 -12.52 -17.22
N GLY A 351 -6.79 -13.14 -18.17
CA GLY A 351 -5.66 -14.02 -17.85
C GLY A 351 -4.55 -13.30 -17.08
N GLN A 352 -4.25 -12.06 -17.45
CA GLN A 352 -3.25 -11.21 -16.81
C GLN A 352 -3.55 -11.01 -15.31
N TYR A 353 -4.75 -10.59 -14.97
CA TYR A 353 -5.09 -10.38 -13.56
C TYR A 353 -5.27 -11.70 -12.79
N GLY A 354 -5.68 -12.78 -13.47
CA GLY A 354 -5.66 -14.12 -12.89
C GLY A 354 -4.26 -14.58 -12.49
N ILE A 355 -3.28 -14.37 -13.34
CA ILE A 355 -1.86 -14.62 -13.03
C ILE A 355 -1.34 -13.66 -11.95
N GLY A 356 -1.80 -12.41 -11.93
CA GLY A 356 -1.48 -11.45 -10.89
C GLY A 356 -1.91 -11.90 -9.50
N ILE A 357 -3.10 -12.51 -9.34
CA ILE A 357 -3.55 -13.11 -8.08
C ILE A 357 -2.55 -14.19 -7.62
N VAL A 358 -2.16 -15.09 -8.52
CA VAL A 358 -1.18 -16.14 -8.21
C VAL A 358 0.17 -15.53 -7.82
N GLY A 359 0.62 -14.49 -8.54
CA GLY A 359 1.85 -13.76 -8.25
C GLY A 359 1.83 -13.13 -6.86
N THR A 360 0.75 -12.45 -6.50
CA THR A 360 0.61 -11.82 -5.17
C THR A 360 0.64 -12.85 -4.04
N ILE A 361 -0.03 -13.99 -4.20
CA ILE A 361 0.03 -15.09 -3.21
C ILE A 361 1.44 -15.67 -3.13
N MET A 362 2.12 -15.86 -4.26
CA MET A 362 3.49 -16.35 -4.31
C MET A 362 4.45 -15.40 -3.58
N SER A 363 4.22 -14.09 -3.61
CA SER A 363 5.06 -13.11 -2.93
C SER A 363 5.17 -13.36 -1.43
N TRP A 364 4.10 -13.86 -0.77
CA TRP A 364 4.11 -14.17 0.66
C TRP A 364 5.12 -15.28 0.99
N PHE A 365 5.21 -16.30 0.14
CA PHE A 365 6.20 -17.37 0.30
C PHE A 365 7.61 -16.86 -0.01
N LEU A 366 7.77 -16.08 -1.07
CA LEU A 366 9.07 -15.54 -1.44
C LEU A 366 9.66 -14.62 -0.38
N MET A 367 8.84 -13.80 0.29
CA MET A 367 9.27 -12.92 1.38
C MET A 367 9.82 -13.69 2.61
N THR A 368 9.40 -14.94 2.82
CA THR A 368 9.94 -15.76 3.92
C THR A 368 11.38 -16.20 3.64
N TRP A 369 11.69 -16.51 2.38
CA TRP A 369 13.00 -17.03 1.99
C TRP A 369 13.98 -15.93 1.59
N PHE A 370 13.53 -14.95 0.82
CA PHE A 370 14.39 -13.88 0.29
C PHE A 370 14.25 -12.57 1.06
N GLY A 371 15.27 -11.71 0.96
CA GLY A 371 15.24 -10.35 1.49
C GLY A 371 14.33 -9.44 0.65
N ARG A 372 13.75 -8.42 1.31
CA ARG A 372 12.84 -7.47 0.65
C ARG A 372 13.54 -6.68 -0.45
N ARG A 373 14.76 -6.18 -0.18
CA ARG A 373 15.58 -5.50 -1.19
C ARG A 373 15.90 -6.39 -2.38
N THR A 374 16.29 -7.65 -2.11
CA THR A 374 16.64 -8.60 -3.16
C THR A 374 15.45 -8.85 -4.08
N LEU A 375 14.26 -9.14 -3.54
CA LEU A 375 13.06 -9.36 -4.34
C LEU A 375 12.64 -8.11 -5.12
N PHE A 376 12.69 -6.93 -4.50
CA PHE A 376 12.33 -5.67 -5.15
C PHE A 376 13.29 -5.36 -6.31
N PHE A 377 14.59 -5.51 -6.11
CA PHE A 377 15.61 -5.30 -7.13
C PHE A 377 15.52 -6.29 -8.28
N THR A 378 15.42 -7.59 -8.00
CA THR A 378 15.31 -8.63 -9.05
C THR A 378 14.03 -8.45 -9.85
N GLY A 379 12.91 -8.09 -9.20
CA GLY A 379 11.66 -7.77 -9.88
C GLY A 379 11.80 -6.60 -10.85
N GLN A 380 12.48 -5.53 -10.48
CA GLN A 380 12.74 -4.38 -11.36
C GLN A 380 13.65 -4.74 -12.54
N VAL A 381 14.68 -5.55 -12.32
CA VAL A 381 15.57 -6.02 -13.39
C VAL A 381 14.82 -6.92 -14.38
N CYS A 382 14.03 -7.87 -13.89
CA CYS A 382 13.19 -8.71 -14.74
C CYS A 382 12.17 -7.89 -15.52
N ALA A 383 11.51 -6.93 -14.87
CA ALA A 383 10.58 -6.00 -15.51
C ALA A 383 11.26 -5.22 -16.65
N CYS A 384 12.47 -4.69 -16.42
CA CYS A 384 13.26 -4.00 -17.43
C CYS A 384 13.53 -4.89 -18.65
N ILE A 385 13.98 -6.12 -18.43
CA ILE A 385 14.29 -7.08 -19.52
C ILE A 385 13.03 -7.40 -20.33
N ILE A 386 11.91 -7.69 -19.66
CA ILE A 386 10.65 -8.04 -20.32
C ILE A 386 10.12 -6.85 -21.14
N LEU A 387 10.10 -5.64 -20.56
CA LEU A 387 9.64 -4.43 -21.24
C LEU A 387 10.52 -4.09 -22.45
N PHE A 388 11.84 -4.26 -22.34
CA PHE A 388 12.77 -4.09 -23.44
C PHE A 388 12.48 -5.11 -24.56
N THR A 389 12.23 -6.37 -24.20
CA THR A 389 11.88 -7.44 -25.15
C THR A 389 10.56 -7.15 -25.87
N ILE A 390 9.54 -6.61 -25.16
CA ILE A 390 8.29 -6.14 -25.76
C ILE A 390 8.58 -5.04 -26.81
N GLY A 391 9.44 -4.07 -26.44
CA GLY A 391 9.88 -3.03 -27.36
C GLY A 391 10.57 -3.60 -28.61
N CYS A 392 11.46 -4.57 -28.46
CA CYS A 392 12.11 -5.25 -29.59
C CYS A 392 11.12 -6.02 -30.46
N ALA A 393 10.17 -6.75 -29.85
CA ALA A 393 9.15 -7.49 -30.57
C ALA A 393 8.24 -6.59 -31.44
N SER A 394 8.13 -5.30 -31.10
CA SER A 394 7.36 -4.33 -31.89
C SER A 394 7.90 -4.12 -33.33
N PHE A 395 9.17 -4.40 -33.59
CA PHE A 395 9.77 -4.28 -34.93
C PHE A 395 9.35 -5.40 -35.90
N ALA A 396 8.77 -6.49 -35.38
CA ALA A 396 8.26 -7.59 -36.25
C ALA A 396 7.01 -7.19 -37.05
N GLY A 397 6.47 -6.00 -36.84
CA GLY A 397 5.31 -5.45 -37.53
C GLY A 397 3.96 -5.91 -36.99
N SER A 398 2.96 -5.05 -37.13
CA SER A 398 1.58 -5.30 -36.65
C SER A 398 0.83 -6.37 -37.46
N SER A 399 1.32 -6.77 -38.62
CA SER A 399 0.75 -7.84 -39.44
C SER A 399 1.18 -9.26 -39.00
N ASN A 400 2.20 -9.37 -38.13
CA ASN A 400 2.69 -10.67 -37.68
C ASN A 400 1.92 -11.12 -36.44
N THR A 401 0.96 -12.05 -36.63
CA THR A 401 0.13 -12.60 -35.57
C THR A 401 0.98 -13.26 -34.46
N GLY A 402 2.08 -13.91 -34.79
CA GLY A 402 2.98 -14.51 -33.80
C GLY A 402 3.62 -13.46 -32.87
N ALA A 403 4.04 -12.31 -33.44
CA ALA A 403 4.57 -11.21 -32.67
C ALA A 403 3.53 -10.59 -31.74
N GLN A 404 2.27 -10.42 -32.17
CA GLN A 404 1.18 -9.91 -31.35
C GLN A 404 0.92 -10.79 -30.12
N TRP A 405 0.82 -12.12 -30.33
CA TRP A 405 0.65 -13.06 -29.21
C TRP A 405 1.90 -13.13 -28.33
N GLY A 406 3.10 -13.03 -28.91
CA GLY A 406 4.36 -12.95 -28.17
C GLY A 406 4.40 -11.73 -27.24
N ILE A 407 4.05 -10.55 -27.74
CA ILE A 407 3.95 -9.30 -26.95
C ILE A 407 2.91 -9.45 -25.82
N GLY A 408 1.75 -10.02 -26.14
CA GLY A 408 0.71 -10.28 -25.14
C GLY A 408 1.19 -11.22 -24.03
N SER A 409 1.85 -12.32 -24.39
CA SER A 409 2.38 -13.29 -23.42
C SER A 409 3.49 -12.71 -22.56
N LEU A 410 4.36 -11.87 -23.11
CA LEU A 410 5.38 -11.16 -22.36
C LEU A 410 4.78 -10.22 -21.32
N LEU A 411 3.65 -9.57 -21.62
CA LEU A 411 2.97 -8.71 -20.64
C LEU A 411 2.30 -9.54 -19.52
N LEU A 412 1.84 -10.77 -19.79
CA LEU A 412 1.39 -11.70 -18.76
C LEU A 412 2.54 -12.06 -17.80
N ILE A 413 3.71 -12.40 -18.36
CA ILE A 413 4.91 -12.71 -17.57
C ILE A 413 5.35 -11.48 -16.76
N PHE A 414 5.30 -10.29 -17.37
CA PHE A 414 5.58 -9.04 -16.67
C PHE A 414 4.69 -8.85 -15.44
N THR A 415 3.38 -9.06 -15.60
CA THR A 415 2.40 -8.94 -14.50
C THR A 415 2.70 -9.93 -13.40
N PHE A 416 3.00 -11.19 -13.73
CA PHE A 416 3.37 -12.19 -12.73
C PHE A 416 4.62 -11.78 -11.94
N VAL A 417 5.68 -11.35 -12.63
CA VAL A 417 6.92 -10.90 -11.99
C VAL A 417 6.66 -9.66 -11.09
N TYR A 418 5.88 -8.71 -11.58
CA TYR A 418 5.54 -7.50 -10.85
C TYR A 418 4.78 -7.81 -9.56
N ASP A 419 3.76 -8.67 -9.64
CA ASP A 419 2.92 -9.05 -8.50
C ASP A 419 3.60 -10.04 -7.54
N CYS A 420 4.63 -10.76 -8.00
CA CYS A 420 5.50 -11.55 -7.11
C CYS A 420 6.51 -10.70 -6.34
N SER A 421 6.82 -9.50 -6.80
CA SER A 421 7.98 -8.74 -6.32
C SER A 421 7.65 -7.28 -6.03
N VAL A 422 7.66 -6.40 -7.02
CA VAL A 422 7.63 -4.93 -6.85
C VAL A 422 6.33 -4.47 -6.17
N GLY A 423 5.18 -5.02 -6.57
CA GLY A 423 3.86 -4.63 -6.07
C GLY A 423 3.71 -4.80 -4.54
N PRO A 424 3.67 -6.03 -4.03
CA PRO A 424 3.41 -6.26 -2.61
C PRO A 424 4.60 -5.89 -1.70
N ILE A 425 5.84 -6.07 -2.16
CA ILE A 425 7.04 -5.82 -1.32
C ILE A 425 7.23 -4.34 -1.00
N CYS A 426 6.76 -3.43 -1.85
CA CYS A 426 6.76 -2.00 -1.60
C CYS A 426 6.10 -1.66 -0.24
N TYR A 427 4.96 -2.25 0.08
CA TYR A 427 4.25 -2.03 1.34
C TYR A 427 5.09 -2.43 2.56
N SER A 428 5.76 -3.58 2.50
CA SER A 428 6.65 -4.06 3.55
C SER A 428 7.86 -3.14 3.73
N LEU A 429 8.53 -2.76 2.62
CA LEU A 429 9.70 -1.87 2.66
C LEU A 429 9.37 -0.52 3.28
N VAL A 430 8.23 0.08 2.91
CA VAL A 430 7.83 1.38 3.45
C VAL A 430 7.50 1.26 4.93
N ALA A 431 6.84 0.19 5.36
CA ALA A 431 6.52 -0.04 6.76
C ALA A 431 7.78 -0.25 7.63
N GLU A 432 8.79 -0.95 7.10
CA GLU A 432 10.00 -1.32 7.83
C GLU A 432 11.07 -0.21 7.85
N LEU A 433 11.17 0.63 6.80
CA LEU A 433 12.26 1.62 6.67
C LEU A 433 11.92 3.03 7.18
N THR A 434 10.68 3.30 7.54
CA THR A 434 10.28 4.59 8.13
C THR A 434 10.83 4.75 9.54
N SER A 435 11.21 5.99 9.92
CA SER A 435 11.55 6.30 11.31
C SER A 435 10.31 6.17 12.20
N THR A 436 10.46 5.56 13.37
CA THR A 436 9.38 5.41 14.36
C THR A 436 8.75 6.76 14.69
N ARG A 437 9.56 7.79 14.93
CA ARG A 437 9.13 9.15 15.28
C ARG A 437 8.29 9.85 14.18
N LEU A 438 8.58 9.60 12.89
CA LEU A 438 7.97 10.30 11.75
C LEU A 438 7.16 9.37 10.85
N ARG A 439 6.87 8.15 11.29
CA ARG A 439 6.32 7.05 10.50
C ARG A 439 5.07 7.45 9.72
N THR A 440 4.06 7.98 10.40
CA THR A 440 2.78 8.35 9.77
C THR A 440 2.98 9.40 8.68
N LYS A 441 3.79 10.45 8.97
CA LYS A 441 4.07 11.52 8.01
C LYS A 441 4.86 11.03 6.81
N SER A 442 5.85 10.14 7.04
CA SER A 442 6.65 9.52 5.97
C SER A 442 5.80 8.66 5.04
N VAL A 443 4.92 7.82 5.59
CA VAL A 443 4.03 6.95 4.80
C VAL A 443 3.06 7.77 3.95
N VAL A 444 2.44 8.81 4.53
CA VAL A 444 1.52 9.70 3.80
C VAL A 444 2.26 10.43 2.68
N LEU A 445 3.44 10.99 2.95
CA LEU A 445 4.24 11.66 1.93
C LEU A 445 4.64 10.70 0.79
N ALA A 446 5.12 9.52 1.13
CA ALA A 446 5.53 8.51 0.17
C ALA A 446 4.36 8.05 -0.72
N ARG A 447 3.16 7.89 -0.15
CA ARG A 447 1.95 7.57 -0.93
C ARG A 447 1.53 8.71 -1.85
N ASN A 448 1.66 9.97 -1.41
CA ASN A 448 1.41 11.12 -2.28
C ASN A 448 2.42 11.20 -3.44
N MET A 449 3.69 10.86 -3.20
CA MET A 449 4.68 10.78 -4.28
C MET A 449 4.36 9.69 -5.32
N TYR A 450 3.78 8.55 -4.87
CA TYR A 450 3.23 7.56 -5.79
C TYR A 450 2.11 8.16 -6.67
N ASN A 451 1.17 8.89 -6.07
CA ASN A 451 0.08 9.51 -6.82
C ASN A 451 0.60 10.54 -7.83
N VAL A 452 1.58 11.36 -7.46
CA VAL A 452 2.23 12.32 -8.39
C VAL A 452 2.89 11.58 -9.56
N ALA A 453 3.67 10.54 -9.28
CA ALA A 453 4.28 9.72 -10.33
C ALA A 453 3.22 9.06 -11.23
N SER A 454 2.12 8.58 -10.64
CA SER A 454 1.00 7.98 -11.38
C SER A 454 0.26 9.00 -12.26
N ILE A 455 0.08 10.23 -11.81
CA ILE A 455 -0.50 11.32 -12.63
C ILE A 455 0.36 11.55 -13.88
N ILE A 456 1.68 11.64 -13.72
CA ILE A 456 2.60 11.83 -14.84
C ILE A 456 2.53 10.61 -15.79
N ALA A 457 2.56 9.40 -15.25
CA ALA A 457 2.49 8.18 -16.04
C ALA A 457 1.15 8.02 -16.78
N ASN A 458 0.02 8.42 -16.16
CA ASN A 458 -1.31 8.43 -16.80
C ASN A 458 -1.45 9.52 -17.88
N ILE A 459 -0.62 10.54 -17.89
CA ILE A 459 -0.54 11.51 -18.99
C ILE A 459 0.29 10.93 -20.14
N LEU A 460 1.41 10.30 -19.84
CA LEU A 460 2.35 9.80 -20.84
C LEU A 460 1.83 8.52 -21.53
N THR A 461 1.32 7.55 -20.75
CA THR A 461 0.94 6.23 -21.29
C THR A 461 -0.13 6.32 -22.39
N PRO A 462 -1.28 7.01 -22.19
CA PRO A 462 -2.25 7.17 -23.27
C PRO A 462 -1.69 7.88 -24.49
N ARG A 463 -0.83 8.91 -24.31
CA ARG A 463 -0.22 9.61 -25.43
C ARG A 463 0.72 8.73 -26.23
N MET A 464 1.49 7.84 -25.58
CA MET A 464 2.34 6.87 -26.26
C MET A 464 1.55 5.80 -26.99
N LEU A 465 0.44 5.33 -26.40
CA LEU A 465 -0.35 4.23 -26.97
C LEU A 465 -1.33 4.69 -28.03
N ASN A 466 -1.96 5.86 -27.87
CA ASN A 466 -3.04 6.32 -28.73
C ASN A 466 -2.53 6.68 -30.13
N PRO A 467 -3.11 6.07 -31.21
CA PRO A 467 -2.72 6.36 -32.59
C PRO A 467 -2.94 7.83 -33.00
N THR A 468 -3.90 8.53 -32.36
CA THR A 468 -4.18 9.95 -32.64
C THR A 468 -3.19 10.91 -31.97
N ALA A 469 -2.27 10.39 -31.12
CA ALA A 469 -1.24 11.16 -30.44
C ALA A 469 0.15 10.71 -30.94
N TRP A 470 0.98 10.12 -30.09
CA TRP A 470 2.33 9.69 -30.51
C TRP A 470 2.35 8.34 -31.24
N GLY A 471 1.36 7.48 -30.99
CA GLY A 471 1.17 6.23 -31.73
C GLY A 471 2.32 5.22 -31.65
N TRP A 472 3.06 5.20 -30.53
CA TRP A 472 4.22 4.28 -30.36
C TRP A 472 3.81 2.82 -30.25
N GLY A 473 2.56 2.52 -29.81
CA GLY A 473 2.11 1.15 -29.61
C GLY A 473 3.06 0.37 -28.70
N ALA A 474 3.50 -0.81 -29.14
CA ALA A 474 4.41 -1.67 -28.37
C ALA A 474 5.82 -1.08 -28.14
N LYS A 475 6.26 -0.08 -28.93
CA LYS A 475 7.54 0.63 -28.70
C LYS A 475 7.55 1.38 -27.37
N THR A 476 6.38 1.65 -26.76
CA THR A 476 6.23 2.20 -25.40
C THR A 476 6.99 1.36 -24.37
N GLY A 477 7.20 0.06 -24.63
CA GLY A 477 8.02 -0.82 -23.80
C GLY A 477 9.44 -0.31 -23.57
N PHE A 478 10.08 0.34 -24.55
CA PHE A 478 11.43 0.91 -24.39
C PHE A 478 11.47 2.04 -23.36
N PHE A 479 10.45 2.92 -23.36
CA PHE A 479 10.37 4.00 -22.38
C PHE A 479 10.27 3.44 -20.95
N TRP A 480 9.36 2.50 -20.72
CA TRP A 480 9.17 1.89 -19.42
C TRP A 480 10.33 0.98 -19.00
N ALA A 481 11.03 0.35 -19.95
CA ALA A 481 12.28 -0.36 -19.68
C ALA A 481 13.37 0.60 -19.20
N GLY A 482 13.50 1.77 -19.81
CA GLY A 482 14.46 2.80 -19.40
C GLY A 482 14.17 3.31 -17.96
N THR A 483 12.92 3.61 -17.63
CA THR A 483 12.54 4.03 -16.27
C THR A 483 12.75 2.91 -15.25
N ALA A 484 12.42 1.65 -15.60
CA ALA A 484 12.67 0.49 -14.74
C ALA A 484 14.19 0.28 -14.48
N LEU A 485 15.03 0.49 -15.50
CA LEU A 485 16.48 0.44 -15.35
C LEU A 485 17.01 1.52 -14.40
N CYS A 486 16.51 2.75 -14.51
CA CYS A 486 16.85 3.83 -13.59
C CYS A 486 16.46 3.47 -12.15
N CYS A 487 15.24 2.94 -11.96
CA CYS A 487 14.77 2.49 -10.66
C CYS A 487 15.62 1.34 -10.10
N ALA A 488 15.94 0.33 -10.92
CA ALA A 488 16.80 -0.78 -10.51
C ALA A 488 18.21 -0.29 -10.11
N THR A 489 18.79 0.63 -10.88
CA THR A 489 20.08 1.24 -10.56
C THR A 489 20.02 1.98 -9.23
N TRP A 490 18.99 2.79 -9.01
CA TRP A 490 18.80 3.49 -7.73
C TRP A 490 18.63 2.49 -6.58
N THR A 491 17.78 1.47 -6.75
CA THR A 491 17.55 0.41 -5.75
C THR A 491 18.84 -0.30 -5.37
N PHE A 492 19.69 -0.61 -6.34
CA PHE A 492 20.98 -1.27 -6.10
C PHE A 492 21.92 -0.47 -5.18
N PHE A 493 21.97 0.85 -5.33
CA PHE A 493 22.87 1.69 -4.55
C PHE A 493 22.27 2.24 -3.26
N ARG A 494 20.97 2.52 -3.23
CA ARG A 494 20.34 3.32 -2.16
C ARG A 494 19.44 2.52 -1.23
N LEU A 495 18.77 1.46 -1.70
CA LEU A 495 17.83 0.69 -0.90
C LEU A 495 18.58 -0.27 0.04
N PRO A 496 18.42 -0.16 1.38
CA PRO A 496 18.97 -1.12 2.33
C PRO A 496 18.09 -2.37 2.45
N GLU A 497 18.66 -3.48 2.97
CA GLU A 497 17.93 -4.70 3.30
C GLU A 497 17.47 -4.67 4.76
N PRO A 498 16.14 -4.61 5.03
CA PRO A 498 15.62 -4.56 6.40
C PRO A 498 15.35 -5.95 7.01
N LYS A 499 15.40 -7.04 6.21
CA LYS A 499 15.03 -8.39 6.70
C LYS A 499 15.79 -8.79 7.95
N GLY A 500 15.05 -9.21 8.99
CA GLY A 500 15.63 -9.72 10.23
C GLY A 500 16.22 -8.64 11.15
N ARG A 501 15.90 -7.36 10.89
CA ARG A 501 16.33 -6.23 11.73
C ARG A 501 15.14 -5.64 12.49
N THR A 502 15.37 -5.30 13.75
CA THR A 502 14.42 -4.52 14.54
C THR A 502 14.41 -3.05 14.11
N TYR A 503 13.36 -2.32 14.47
CA TYR A 503 13.28 -0.88 14.16
C TYR A 503 14.44 -0.10 14.81
N GLY A 504 14.82 -0.44 16.06
CA GLY A 504 15.94 0.19 16.77
C GLY A 504 17.29 -0.06 16.07
N GLU A 505 17.55 -1.31 15.63
CA GLU A 505 18.76 -1.61 14.85
C GLU A 505 18.81 -0.84 13.52
N LEU A 506 17.67 -0.70 12.85
CA LEU A 506 17.60 0.11 11.62
C LEU A 506 17.84 1.59 11.92
N ASP A 507 17.30 2.12 13.02
CA ASP A 507 17.54 3.49 13.46
C ASP A 507 19.01 3.73 13.70
N THR A 508 19.69 2.87 14.45
CA THR A 508 21.13 2.92 14.71
C THR A 508 21.97 2.87 13.43
N LEU A 509 21.63 1.96 12.48
CA LEU A 509 22.36 1.85 11.21
C LEU A 509 22.20 3.10 10.33
N PHE A 510 21.05 3.75 10.37
CA PHE A 510 20.85 5.02 9.68
C PHE A 510 21.59 6.16 10.36
N GLU A 511 21.61 6.21 11.69
CA GLU A 511 22.36 7.20 12.49
C GLU A 511 23.87 7.11 12.24
N GLN A 512 24.40 5.92 12.19
CA GLN A 512 25.79 5.65 11.84
C GLN A 512 26.10 5.87 10.35
N ARG A 513 25.11 6.30 9.55
CA ARG A 513 25.23 6.55 8.10
C ARG A 513 25.79 5.36 7.31
N VAL A 514 25.58 4.13 7.78
CA VAL A 514 26.04 2.91 7.11
C VAL A 514 25.55 2.90 5.66
N SER A 515 26.38 2.41 4.73
CA SER A 515 25.99 2.25 3.32
C SER A 515 24.86 1.22 3.19
N ALA A 516 23.85 1.50 2.34
CA ALA A 516 22.71 0.62 2.13
C ALA A 516 23.09 -0.85 1.82
N ARG A 517 24.19 -1.05 1.12
CA ARG A 517 24.70 -2.39 0.75
C ARG A 517 25.28 -3.18 1.93
N LYS A 518 25.71 -2.49 3.00
CA LYS A 518 26.31 -3.11 4.19
C LYS A 518 25.29 -3.35 5.30
N PHE A 519 24.03 -2.93 5.17
CA PHE A 519 23.01 -3.10 6.22
C PHE A 519 22.83 -4.56 6.65
N ALA A 520 22.83 -5.50 5.70
CA ALA A 520 22.68 -6.93 6.00
C ALA A 520 23.87 -7.53 6.77
N THR A 521 25.09 -7.01 6.55
CA THR A 521 26.34 -7.60 7.07
C THR A 521 26.90 -6.88 8.29
N THR A 522 26.46 -5.65 8.58
CA THR A 522 26.95 -4.89 9.74
C THR A 522 26.33 -5.45 11.01
N ALA A 523 27.15 -5.96 11.92
CA ALA A 523 26.69 -6.33 13.25
C ALA A 523 26.40 -5.05 14.04
N VAL A 524 25.17 -4.89 14.48
CA VAL A 524 24.79 -3.91 15.50
C VAL A 524 24.83 -4.66 16.81
N GLY A 525 25.62 -4.18 17.79
CA GLY A 525 25.54 -4.73 19.14
C GLY A 525 24.06 -4.74 19.55
N ARG A 526 23.57 -5.84 20.10
CA ARG A 526 22.20 -5.91 20.66
C ARG A 526 22.08 -4.80 21.70
N ILE A 527 21.64 -3.65 21.28
CA ILE A 527 20.99 -2.70 22.14
C ILE A 527 19.58 -3.29 22.26
N ASP A 528 19.38 -4.02 23.34
CA ASP A 528 18.05 -4.44 23.74
C ASP A 528 17.20 -3.18 23.72
N ALA A 529 16.19 -3.19 22.85
CA ALA A 529 15.38 -2.03 22.54
C ALA A 529 14.80 -1.45 23.85
N GLY A 530 15.38 -0.34 24.33
CA GLY A 530 14.72 0.57 25.27
C GLY A 530 14.41 0.07 26.68
N PHE A 531 14.63 -1.19 27.00
CA PHE A 531 14.51 -1.74 28.34
C PHE A 531 15.92 -2.08 28.86
N GLU A 532 16.70 -1.09 29.27
CA GLU A 532 17.70 -1.35 30.28
C GLU A 532 16.96 -1.95 31.49
N SER A 533 17.34 -3.16 31.86
CA SER A 533 16.85 -3.83 33.03
C SER A 533 17.03 -2.90 34.23
N VAL A 534 15.95 -2.27 34.66
CA VAL A 534 15.90 -1.60 35.94
C VAL A 534 16.00 -2.70 36.99
N SER A 535 17.22 -3.03 37.38
CA SER A 535 17.44 -3.92 38.51
C SER A 535 17.03 -3.17 39.78
N ILE A 536 15.81 -3.40 40.22
CA ILE A 536 15.33 -2.91 41.50
C ILE A 536 16.04 -3.72 42.59
N ARG A 537 17.08 -3.17 43.20
CA ARG A 537 17.61 -3.66 44.47
C ARG A 537 16.56 -3.33 45.55
N LYS A 538 15.92 -4.36 46.06
CA LYS A 538 15.15 -4.27 47.31
C LYS A 538 16.12 -4.22 48.48
N ASP A 539 16.62 -3.03 48.80
CA ASP A 539 17.15 -2.77 50.13
C ASP A 539 16.11 -1.95 50.91
N GLY A 540 15.75 -2.49 52.07
CA GLY A 540 14.68 -1.98 52.89
C GLY A 540 15.00 -0.57 53.47
N GLY A 541 14.35 0.42 52.88
CA GLY A 541 14.44 1.80 53.32
C GLY A 541 13.93 2.74 52.24
N SER A 542 12.92 3.47 52.54
CA SER A 542 12.14 4.39 51.73
C SER A 542 12.98 5.47 51.05
N THR A 543 13.49 5.18 49.84
CA THR A 543 13.82 6.13 48.74
C THR A 543 14.47 5.34 47.62
N ALA A 544 13.90 5.31 46.43
CA ALA A 544 14.49 4.66 45.26
C ALA A 544 15.45 5.66 44.54
N GLU A 545 16.74 5.49 44.70
CA GLU A 545 17.74 6.12 43.84
C GLU A 545 18.01 5.21 42.61
N ILE A 546 17.95 5.80 41.43
CA ILE A 546 18.28 5.12 40.16
C ILE A 546 19.78 5.27 39.93
N GLU A 547 20.53 4.19 40.10
CA GLU A 547 21.97 4.15 39.79
C GLU A 547 22.19 3.59 38.37
N GLN A 548 22.79 4.38 37.51
CA GLN A 548 23.24 3.95 36.17
C GLN A 548 24.55 3.14 36.29
N VAL A 549 24.50 1.88 35.90
CA VAL A 549 25.68 1.06 35.76
C VAL A 549 26.24 1.16 34.35
N THR A 550 27.31 1.95 34.20
CA THR A 550 28.14 1.95 32.99
C THR A 550 29.10 0.77 33.05
N THR A 551 28.89 -0.25 32.23
CA THR A 551 29.92 -1.28 31.98
C THR A 551 30.85 -0.78 30.90
N LYS A 552 32.09 -0.48 31.32
CA LYS A 552 33.26 -0.38 30.45
C LYS A 552 33.72 -1.81 30.10
N SER A 553 33.76 -2.13 28.82
CA SER A 553 34.84 -2.91 28.19
C SER A 553 34.63 -2.96 26.67
#